data_9c4a8520b69de903500303612a42b478
#
_entry.id   9c4a8520b69de903500303612a42b478
#
_cell.length_a   1.000
_cell.length_b   1.000
_cell.length_c   1.000
_cell.angle_alpha   90.00
_cell.angle_beta   90.00
_cell.angle_gamma   90.00
#
_symmetry.space_group_name_H-M   'P 1'
#
loop_
_entity.id
_entity.type
_entity.pdbx_description
1 polymer ?
#
loop_
_entity_poly.entity_id
_entity_poly.type
_entity_poly.pdbx_seq_one_letter_code
_entity_poly.pdbx_strand_id
1 'polypeptide(L)'
;MSDVDIQNGLKSLIEQTYLIEREYKNLTASYMSLQGFIKDIVEILPNAIWVLDENDEIFLQNSEAQKLGKALNFVPKDEGELNFGSQIYLVKKVVKDDKKIISATDITQEKRTERLASMGQVAAHLAHEIRNPIGSISLLNSTLLKRAEPKILPIVEQIQKGIWRV
;
A
#
# COMPACT_ATOMS: atom_id res chain seq x y z
N MET A 1 41.44 45.11 -40.50
CA MET A 1 40.45 44.01 -40.56
C MET A 1 39.90 44.07 -41.98
N SER A 2 40.15 43.05 -42.78
CA SER A 2 39.68 43.05 -44.18
C SER A 2 38.18 42.70 -44.26
N ASP A 3 37.47 43.18 -45.29
CA ASP A 3 36.07 42.87 -45.54
C ASP A 3 35.81 41.35 -45.58
N VAL A 4 36.80 40.55 -46.00
CA VAL A 4 36.77 39.09 -46.06
C VAL A 4 36.71 38.49 -44.62
N ASP A 5 37.44 39.08 -43.67
CA ASP A 5 37.44 38.61 -42.27
C ASP A 5 36.10 38.83 -41.60
N ILE A 6 35.46 39.96 -41.91
CA ILE A 6 34.13 40.29 -41.37
C ILE A 6 33.08 39.38 -41.97
N GLN A 7 33.13 39.10 -43.28
CA GLN A 7 32.19 38.18 -43.92
C GLN A 7 32.34 36.73 -43.41
N ASN A 8 33.54 36.26 -43.20
CA ASN A 8 33.79 34.92 -42.65
C ASN A 8 33.32 34.83 -41.20
N GLY A 9 33.55 35.88 -40.40
CA GLY A 9 33.02 35.97 -39.03
C GLY A 9 31.49 35.95 -38.98
N LEU A 10 30.85 36.72 -39.87
CA LEU A 10 29.38 36.77 -39.94
C LEU A 10 28.81 35.40 -40.36
N LYS A 11 29.40 34.73 -41.34
CA LYS A 11 28.97 33.39 -41.78
C LYS A 11 29.11 32.38 -40.67
N SER A 12 30.24 32.36 -39.95
CA SER A 12 30.44 31.49 -38.78
C SER A 12 29.38 31.74 -37.68
N LEU A 13 29.06 33.00 -37.42
CA LEU A 13 28.07 33.38 -36.43
C LEU A 13 26.65 32.90 -36.81
N ILE A 14 26.30 33.02 -38.10
CA ILE A 14 25.03 32.52 -38.65
C ILE A 14 24.94 31.00 -38.50
N GLU A 15 26.04 30.30 -38.88
CA GLU A 15 26.09 28.83 -38.75
C GLU A 15 25.96 28.37 -37.29
N GLN A 16 26.65 29.03 -36.37
CA GLN A 16 26.51 28.75 -34.91
C GLN A 16 25.10 29.03 -34.40
N THR A 17 24.48 30.12 -34.81
CA THR A 17 23.11 30.44 -34.44
C THR A 17 22.13 29.39 -34.93
N TYR A 18 22.30 28.90 -36.14
CA TYR A 18 21.49 27.80 -36.69
C TYR A 18 21.62 26.49 -35.91
N LEU A 19 22.85 26.15 -35.51
CA LEU A 19 23.15 24.94 -34.72
C LEU A 19 22.47 25.07 -33.33
N ILE A 20 22.64 26.19 -32.65
CA ILE A 20 22.05 26.46 -31.36
C ILE A 20 20.49 26.40 -31.42
N GLU A 21 19.91 27.01 -32.45
CA GLU A 21 18.44 26.97 -32.64
C GLU A 21 17.96 25.53 -32.88
N ARG A 22 18.67 24.75 -33.62
CA ARG A 22 18.36 23.33 -33.87
C ARG A 22 18.45 22.50 -32.59
N GLU A 23 19.51 22.68 -31.81
CA GLU A 23 19.73 22.01 -30.54
C GLU A 23 18.62 22.39 -29.52
N TYR A 24 18.28 23.66 -29.45
CA TYR A 24 17.19 24.15 -28.60
C TYR A 24 15.85 23.53 -28.96
N LYS A 25 15.51 23.45 -30.24
CA LYS A 25 14.29 22.79 -30.73
C LYS A 25 14.26 21.30 -30.37
N ASN A 26 15.39 20.60 -30.54
CA ASN A 26 15.51 19.18 -30.20
C ASN A 26 15.38 18.96 -28.68
N LEU A 27 16.02 19.80 -27.88
CA LEU A 27 15.93 19.74 -26.41
C LEU A 27 14.51 19.98 -25.95
N THR A 28 13.84 21.00 -26.49
CA THR A 28 12.44 21.33 -26.16
C THR A 28 11.50 20.18 -26.53
N ALA A 29 11.69 19.58 -27.70
CA ALA A 29 10.90 18.42 -28.12
C ALA A 29 11.11 17.19 -27.21
N SER A 30 12.37 16.93 -26.85
CA SER A 30 12.71 15.84 -25.91
C SER A 30 12.13 16.09 -24.52
N TYR A 31 12.17 17.33 -24.03
CA TYR A 31 11.58 17.71 -22.76
C TYR A 31 10.07 17.51 -22.75
N MET A 32 9.35 17.96 -23.78
CA MET A 32 7.91 17.76 -23.91
C MET A 32 7.54 16.28 -23.99
N SER A 33 8.31 15.49 -24.74
CA SER A 33 8.11 14.03 -24.81
C SER A 33 8.30 13.36 -23.46
N LEU A 34 9.34 13.73 -22.71
CA LEU A 34 9.58 13.21 -21.37
C LEU A 34 8.47 13.60 -20.39
N GLN A 35 8.00 14.84 -20.43
CA GLN A 35 6.87 15.29 -19.61
C GLN A 35 5.59 14.47 -19.90
N GLY A 36 5.28 14.25 -21.19
CA GLY A 36 4.15 13.42 -21.60
C GLY A 36 4.29 11.99 -21.06
N PHE A 37 5.45 11.39 -21.23
CA PHE A 37 5.74 10.04 -20.76
C PHE A 37 5.60 9.91 -19.23
N ILE A 38 6.12 10.86 -18.45
CA ILE A 38 5.96 10.87 -16.99
C ILE A 38 4.48 10.98 -16.61
N LYS A 39 3.71 11.84 -17.29
CA LYS A 39 2.28 11.98 -17.04
C LYS A 39 1.55 10.67 -17.31
N ASP A 40 1.86 10.00 -18.41
CA ASP A 40 1.25 8.72 -18.76
C ASP A 40 1.59 7.62 -17.73
N ILE A 41 2.85 7.57 -17.27
CA ILE A 41 3.25 6.63 -16.20
C ILE A 41 2.44 6.90 -14.93
N VAL A 42 2.35 8.15 -14.49
CA VAL A 42 1.61 8.50 -13.27
C VAL A 42 0.13 8.14 -13.41
N GLU A 43 -0.44 8.30 -14.62
CA GLU A 43 -1.85 8.00 -14.89
C GLU A 43 -2.16 6.50 -14.82
N ILE A 44 -1.25 5.61 -15.25
CA ILE A 44 -1.48 4.16 -15.21
C ILE A 44 -1.22 3.51 -13.85
N LEU A 45 -0.65 4.25 -12.89
CA LEU A 45 -0.39 3.71 -11.57
C LEU A 45 -1.71 3.47 -10.81
N PRO A 46 -1.85 2.31 -10.13
CA PRO A 46 -3.07 1.97 -9.39
C PRO A 46 -3.25 2.76 -8.09
N ASN A 47 -2.24 3.51 -7.70
CA ASN A 47 -2.25 4.33 -6.49
C ASN A 47 -2.79 5.73 -6.80
N ALA A 48 -3.52 6.32 -5.86
CA ALA A 48 -3.85 7.73 -5.93
C ALA A 48 -2.59 8.57 -5.68
N ILE A 49 -2.26 9.48 -6.62
CA ILE A 49 -1.05 10.32 -6.54
C ILE A 49 -1.45 11.77 -6.71
N TRP A 50 -1.05 12.60 -5.74
CA TRP A 50 -1.13 14.06 -5.78
C TRP A 50 0.28 14.65 -5.72
N VAL A 51 0.52 15.68 -6.49
CA VAL A 51 1.67 16.55 -6.37
C VAL A 51 1.14 17.93 -6.03
N LEU A 52 1.54 18.45 -4.88
CA LEU A 52 1.17 19.79 -4.41
C LEU A 52 2.36 20.74 -4.58
N ASP A 53 2.07 22.00 -4.82
CA ASP A 53 3.06 23.07 -4.83
C ASP A 53 3.37 23.61 -3.40
N GLU A 54 4.13 24.69 -3.32
CA GLU A 54 4.50 25.37 -2.06
C GLU A 54 3.28 25.89 -1.28
N ASN A 55 2.18 26.21 -1.97
CA ASN A 55 0.95 26.73 -1.39
C ASN A 55 -0.05 25.64 -1.03
N ASP A 56 0.35 24.35 -1.12
CA ASP A 56 -0.54 23.20 -0.97
C ASP A 56 -1.63 23.11 -2.05
N GLU A 57 -1.44 23.77 -3.21
CA GLU A 57 -2.34 23.65 -4.35
C GLU A 57 -1.96 22.43 -5.21
N ILE A 58 -2.98 21.80 -5.83
CA ILE A 58 -2.75 20.61 -6.65
C ILE A 58 -2.08 21.00 -7.96
N PHE A 59 -0.80 20.69 -8.09
CA PHE A 59 -0.02 20.85 -9.32
C PHE A 59 -0.28 19.72 -10.32
N LEU A 60 -0.37 18.48 -9.85
CA LEU A 60 -0.66 17.29 -10.67
C LEU A 60 -1.39 16.25 -9.83
N GLN A 61 -2.31 15.53 -10.45
CA GLN A 61 -2.96 14.36 -9.87
C GLN A 61 -3.34 13.37 -10.96
N ASN A 62 -3.37 12.08 -10.66
CA ASN A 62 -3.87 11.05 -11.56
C ASN A 62 -5.38 10.81 -11.35
N SER A 63 -5.98 10.00 -12.22
CA SER A 63 -7.41 9.66 -12.16
C SER A 63 -7.81 9.01 -10.84
N GLU A 64 -6.97 8.16 -10.26
CA GLU A 64 -7.24 7.51 -8.96
C GLU A 64 -7.25 8.54 -7.81
N ALA A 65 -6.29 9.48 -7.82
CA ALA A 65 -6.26 10.58 -6.87
C ALA A 65 -7.51 11.47 -7.00
N GLN A 66 -7.96 11.74 -8.23
CA GLN A 66 -9.15 12.55 -8.46
C GLN A 66 -10.41 11.87 -7.92
N LYS A 67 -10.56 10.56 -8.11
CA LYS A 67 -11.67 9.77 -7.56
C LYS A 67 -11.66 9.77 -6.04
N LEU A 68 -10.51 9.45 -5.45
CA LEU A 68 -10.35 9.37 -4.01
C LEU A 68 -10.50 10.74 -3.35
N GLY A 69 -9.91 11.80 -3.91
CA GLY A 69 -10.02 13.16 -3.40
C GLY A 69 -11.47 13.68 -3.39
N LYS A 70 -12.25 13.37 -4.41
CA LYS A 70 -13.69 13.69 -4.44
C LYS A 70 -14.47 12.95 -3.36
N ALA A 71 -14.17 11.66 -3.14
CA ALA A 71 -14.85 10.86 -2.13
C ALA A 71 -14.51 11.33 -0.71
N LEU A 72 -13.26 11.70 -0.46
CA LEU A 72 -12.79 12.18 0.84
C LEU A 72 -13.13 13.65 1.12
N ASN A 73 -13.48 14.45 0.11
CA ASN A 73 -13.58 15.91 0.15
C ASN A 73 -12.30 16.64 0.61
N PHE A 74 -11.16 15.99 0.54
CA PHE A 74 -9.85 16.57 0.87
C PHE A 74 -8.70 15.73 0.29
N VAL A 75 -7.51 16.32 0.25
CA VAL A 75 -6.27 15.60 -0.04
C VAL A 75 -5.63 15.19 1.28
N PRO A 76 -5.30 13.89 1.50
CA PRO A 76 -4.64 13.44 2.72
C PRO A 76 -3.32 14.18 2.92
N LYS A 77 -3.07 14.76 4.10
CA LYS A 77 -1.82 15.47 4.41
C LYS A 77 -0.89 14.71 5.33
N ASP A 78 -1.45 13.81 6.14
CA ASP A 78 -0.71 13.02 7.11
C ASP A 78 -0.32 11.67 6.55
N GLU A 79 0.88 11.20 6.90
CA GLU A 79 1.35 9.86 6.59
C GLU A 79 0.69 8.83 7.51
N GLY A 80 0.51 7.61 6.99
CA GLY A 80 0.01 6.49 7.78
C GLY A 80 -1.23 5.83 7.18
N GLU A 81 -1.94 5.09 8.00
CA GLU A 81 -3.15 4.39 7.59
C GLU A 81 -4.37 5.30 7.71
N LEU A 82 -5.06 5.49 6.59
CA LEU A 82 -6.31 6.23 6.49
C LEU A 82 -7.46 5.25 6.31
N ASN A 83 -8.41 5.25 7.25
CA ASN A 83 -9.63 4.46 7.12
C ASN A 83 -10.72 5.31 6.46
N PHE A 84 -11.26 4.83 5.35
CA PHE A 84 -12.35 5.47 4.64
C PHE A 84 -13.43 4.45 4.27
N GLY A 85 -14.56 4.51 4.96
CA GLY A 85 -15.62 3.51 4.82
C GLY A 85 -15.13 2.10 5.15
N SER A 86 -15.20 1.20 4.19
CA SER A 86 -14.71 -0.19 4.31
C SER A 86 -13.30 -0.39 3.77
N GLN A 87 -12.64 0.66 3.29
CA GLN A 87 -11.32 0.64 2.68
C GLN A 87 -10.27 1.23 3.62
N ILE A 88 -9.06 0.70 3.50
CA ILE A 88 -7.88 1.15 4.26
C ILE A 88 -6.83 1.58 3.25
N TYR A 89 -6.38 2.81 3.35
CA TYR A 89 -5.34 3.37 2.48
C TYR A 89 -4.06 3.62 3.27
N LEU A 90 -2.94 3.23 2.69
CA LEU A 90 -1.62 3.62 3.19
C LEU A 90 -1.20 4.92 2.49
N VAL A 91 -1.13 6.00 3.24
CA VAL A 91 -0.70 7.31 2.76
C VAL A 91 0.79 7.49 3.03
N LYS A 92 1.54 7.85 1.99
CA LYS A 92 2.96 8.24 2.06
C LYS A 92 3.14 9.63 1.51
N LYS A 93 4.06 10.40 2.09
CA LYS A 93 4.39 11.75 1.69
C LYS A 93 5.89 11.89 1.48
N VAL A 94 6.28 12.52 0.39
CA VAL A 94 7.67 12.88 0.10
C VAL A 94 7.71 14.35 -0.28
N VAL A 95 8.63 15.10 0.31
CA VAL A 95 8.88 16.49 -0.04
C VAL A 95 10.18 16.56 -0.84
N LYS A 96 10.14 17.13 -2.02
CA LYS A 96 11.30 17.31 -2.89
C LYS A 96 11.14 18.58 -3.74
N ASP A 97 12.18 19.39 -3.78
CA ASP A 97 12.26 20.60 -4.62
C ASP A 97 10.98 21.47 -4.49
N ASP A 98 10.61 21.84 -3.26
CA ASP A 98 9.43 22.64 -2.91
C ASP A 98 8.07 22.03 -3.33
N LYS A 99 8.07 20.78 -3.77
CA LYS A 99 6.86 20.03 -4.08
C LYS A 99 6.61 18.91 -3.05
N LYS A 100 5.34 18.70 -2.75
CA LYS A 100 4.88 17.61 -1.87
C LYS A 100 4.22 16.55 -2.72
N ILE A 101 4.79 15.35 -2.74
CA ILE A 101 4.22 14.19 -3.43
C ILE A 101 3.50 13.33 -2.39
N ILE A 102 2.22 13.11 -2.58
CA ILE A 102 1.39 12.29 -1.70
C ILE A 102 0.89 11.11 -2.51
N SER A 103 1.05 9.91 -1.98
CA SER A 103 0.50 8.69 -2.56
C SER A 103 -0.40 7.98 -1.56
N ALA A 104 -1.56 7.50 -2.01
CA ALA A 104 -2.44 6.65 -1.23
C ALA A 104 -2.65 5.33 -1.97
N THR A 105 -2.29 4.24 -1.29
CA THR A 105 -2.41 2.86 -1.80
C THR A 105 -3.51 2.15 -1.04
N ASP A 106 -4.46 1.53 -1.74
CA ASP A 106 -5.46 0.67 -1.10
C ASP A 106 -4.79 -0.61 -0.61
N ILE A 107 -4.77 -0.79 0.70
CA ILE A 107 -4.20 -1.96 1.41
C ILE A 107 -5.28 -2.80 2.09
N THR A 108 -6.53 -2.67 1.67
CA THR A 108 -7.69 -3.31 2.31
C THR A 108 -7.56 -4.83 2.29
N GLN A 109 -7.12 -5.42 1.18
CA GLN A 109 -6.99 -6.87 1.04
C GLN A 109 -5.81 -7.41 1.86
N GLU A 110 -4.69 -6.71 1.86
CA GLU A 110 -3.52 -7.04 2.68
C GLU A 110 -3.90 -7.07 4.16
N LYS A 111 -4.62 -6.05 4.63
CA LYS A 111 -5.09 -5.97 6.02
C LYS A 111 -6.11 -7.05 6.37
N ARG A 112 -6.98 -7.42 5.44
CA ARG A 112 -7.91 -8.55 5.65
C ARG A 112 -7.15 -9.86 5.78
N THR A 113 -6.19 -10.11 4.92
CA THR A 113 -5.35 -11.33 4.94
C THR A 113 -4.54 -11.40 6.23
N GLU A 114 -3.94 -10.30 6.67
CA GLU A 114 -3.20 -10.20 7.93
C GLU A 114 -4.09 -10.54 9.14
N ARG A 115 -5.31 -9.99 9.18
CA ARG A 115 -6.29 -10.31 10.24
C ARG A 115 -6.68 -11.78 10.25
N LEU A 116 -6.95 -12.37 9.09
CA LEU A 116 -7.31 -13.79 8.98
C LEU A 116 -6.16 -14.69 9.43
N ALA A 117 -4.92 -14.38 9.05
CA ALA A 117 -3.73 -15.10 9.51
C ALA A 117 -3.55 -15.02 11.03
N SER A 118 -3.71 -13.82 11.60
CA SER A 118 -3.65 -13.61 13.05
C SER A 118 -4.74 -14.38 13.79
N MET A 119 -5.99 -14.33 13.30
CA MET A 119 -7.10 -15.10 13.88
C MET A 119 -6.84 -16.61 13.80
N GLY A 120 -6.25 -17.11 12.72
CA GLY A 120 -5.86 -18.52 12.58
C GLY A 120 -4.84 -18.94 13.63
N GLN A 121 -3.82 -18.10 13.89
CA GLN A 121 -2.82 -18.36 14.94
C GLN A 121 -3.45 -18.38 16.33
N VAL A 122 -4.32 -17.41 16.65
CA VAL A 122 -5.04 -17.37 17.92
C VAL A 122 -5.93 -18.60 18.10
N ALA A 123 -6.68 -18.97 17.07
CA ALA A 123 -7.54 -20.16 17.10
C ALA A 123 -6.75 -21.45 17.32
N ALA A 124 -5.59 -21.61 16.64
CA ALA A 124 -4.72 -22.76 16.83
C ALA A 124 -4.13 -22.82 18.26
N HIS A 125 -3.72 -21.68 18.81
CA HIS A 125 -3.24 -21.58 20.18
C HIS A 125 -4.33 -21.98 21.20
N LEU A 126 -5.53 -21.38 21.06
CA LEU A 126 -6.68 -21.72 21.91
C LEU A 126 -7.05 -23.20 21.83
N ALA A 127 -7.04 -23.79 20.61
CA ALA A 127 -7.29 -25.22 20.44
C ALA A 127 -6.29 -26.09 21.20
N HIS A 128 -5.01 -25.71 21.22
CA HIS A 128 -3.99 -26.39 22.00
C HIS A 128 -4.19 -26.21 23.52
N GLU A 129 -4.49 -25.00 23.97
CA GLU A 129 -4.75 -24.71 25.38
C GLU A 129 -6.00 -25.40 25.91
N ILE A 130 -7.02 -25.58 25.09
CA ILE A 130 -8.23 -26.30 25.47
C ILE A 130 -7.98 -27.83 25.46
N ARG A 131 -7.24 -28.34 24.46
CA ARG A 131 -6.94 -29.77 24.37
C ARG A 131 -6.17 -30.33 25.57
N ASN A 132 -5.25 -29.54 26.12
CA ASN A 132 -4.42 -29.96 27.26
C ASN A 132 -5.26 -30.28 28.52
N PRO A 133 -6.11 -29.38 29.05
CA PRO A 133 -6.94 -29.71 30.21
C PRO A 133 -7.97 -30.81 29.91
N ILE A 134 -8.54 -30.82 28.70
CA ILE A 134 -9.48 -31.89 28.30
C ILE A 134 -8.76 -33.25 28.29
N GLY A 135 -7.55 -33.30 27.76
CA GLY A 135 -6.73 -34.52 27.80
C GLY A 135 -6.44 -35.00 29.22
N SER A 136 -6.11 -34.10 30.12
CA SER A 136 -5.91 -34.41 31.54
C SER A 136 -7.18 -34.93 32.21
N ILE A 137 -8.32 -34.26 31.96
CA ILE A 137 -9.63 -34.71 32.49
C ILE A 137 -10.00 -36.08 31.94
N SER A 138 -9.77 -36.32 30.64
CA SER A 138 -10.03 -37.63 30.00
C SER A 138 -9.19 -38.74 30.63
N LEU A 139 -7.92 -38.48 30.91
CA LEU A 139 -7.04 -39.44 31.56
C LEU A 139 -7.52 -39.78 32.99
N LEU A 140 -7.86 -38.74 33.76
CA LEU A 140 -8.40 -38.93 35.11
C LEU A 140 -9.73 -39.69 35.09
N ASN A 141 -10.64 -39.35 34.19
CA ASN A 141 -11.92 -40.03 34.04
C ASN A 141 -11.73 -41.49 33.60
N SER A 142 -10.80 -41.77 32.71
CA SER A 142 -10.45 -43.17 32.32
C SER A 142 -9.90 -43.98 33.50
N THR A 143 -9.20 -43.35 34.43
CA THR A 143 -8.71 -43.97 35.63
C THR A 143 -9.84 -44.24 36.64
N LEU A 144 -10.77 -43.27 36.74
CA LEU A 144 -12.01 -43.44 37.57
C LEU A 144 -12.89 -44.56 37.07
N LEU A 145 -13.11 -44.69 35.74
CA LEU A 145 -13.88 -45.78 35.13
C LEU A 145 -13.37 -47.17 35.53
N LYS A 146 -12.04 -47.32 35.68
CA LYS A 146 -11.43 -48.61 36.05
C LYS A 146 -11.61 -48.97 37.54
N ARG A 147 -11.93 -47.97 38.38
CA ARG A 147 -11.99 -48.08 39.85
C ARG A 147 -13.38 -47.74 40.43
N ALA A 148 -14.32 -47.34 39.58
CA ALA A 148 -15.62 -46.86 40.02
C ALA A 148 -16.47 -48.01 40.53
N GLU A 149 -17.16 -47.76 41.67
CA GLU A 149 -18.16 -48.66 42.17
C GLU A 149 -19.41 -48.64 41.24
N PRO A 150 -20.23 -49.75 41.21
CA PRO A 150 -21.37 -49.84 40.30
C PRO A 150 -22.36 -48.71 40.40
N LYS A 151 -22.48 -48.05 41.57
CA LYS A 151 -23.40 -46.90 41.79
C LYS A 151 -22.98 -45.63 41.07
N ILE A 152 -21.70 -45.38 40.89
CA ILE A 152 -21.18 -44.15 40.30
C ILE A 152 -20.75 -44.31 38.85
N LEU A 153 -20.63 -45.55 38.35
CA LEU A 153 -20.24 -45.88 37.00
C LEU A 153 -21.02 -45.11 35.92
N PRO A 154 -22.38 -45.01 35.99
CA PRO A 154 -23.18 -44.29 34.97
C PRO A 154 -22.82 -42.80 34.89
N ILE A 155 -22.43 -42.17 36.00
CA ILE A 155 -22.05 -40.78 36.06
C ILE A 155 -20.69 -40.59 35.38
N VAL A 156 -19.74 -41.45 35.67
CA VAL A 156 -18.37 -41.39 35.06
C VAL A 156 -18.44 -41.63 33.57
N GLU A 157 -19.30 -42.55 33.09
CA GLU A 157 -19.56 -42.77 31.67
C GLU A 157 -20.17 -41.54 30.97
N GLN A 158 -21.05 -40.83 31.65
CA GLN A 158 -21.70 -39.63 31.13
C GLN A 158 -20.66 -38.50 30.98
N ILE A 159 -19.74 -38.34 31.94
CA ILE A 159 -18.61 -37.45 31.82
C ILE A 159 -17.72 -37.78 30.61
N GLN A 160 -17.42 -39.08 30.39
CA GLN A 160 -16.63 -39.54 29.25
C GLN A 160 -17.28 -39.17 27.91
N LYS A 161 -18.61 -39.33 27.80
CA LYS A 161 -19.37 -38.92 26.62
C LYS A 161 -19.36 -37.41 26.41
N GLY A 162 -19.34 -36.63 27.48
CA GLY A 162 -19.23 -35.15 27.41
C GLY A 162 -17.88 -34.71 26.86
N ILE A 163 -16.78 -35.32 27.32
CA ILE A 163 -15.40 -35.02 26.89
C ILE A 163 -15.20 -35.27 25.38
N TRP A 164 -15.83 -36.32 24.81
CA TRP A 164 -15.67 -36.62 23.39
C TRP A 164 -16.51 -35.78 22.43
N ARG A 165 -17.34 -34.87 22.96
CA ARG A 165 -18.15 -33.93 22.15
C ARG A 165 -17.51 -32.55 21.95
N VAL A 166 -16.39 -32.27 22.63
CA VAL A 166 -15.62 -31.04 22.54
C VAL A 166 -14.43 -31.22 21.62
#